data_b9d3f5c9c891e578af9beb93a7e420c2
#
_entry.id   b9d3f5c9c891e578af9beb93a7e420c2
#
_cell.length_a   1.000
_cell.length_b   1.000
_cell.length_c   1.000
_cell.angle_alpha   90.00
_cell.angle_beta   90.00
_cell.angle_gamma   90.00
#
_symmetry.space_group_name_H-M   'P 1'
#
loop_
_entity.id
_entity.type
_entity.pdbx_description
1 polymer ?
#
loop_
_entity_poly.entity_id
_entity_poly.type
_entity_poly.pdbx_seq_one_letter_code
_entity_poly.pdbx_strand_id
1 'polypeptide(L)'
;MGYHPDYNLAKEFYYCKDAEGIIWDFSIKTSQRLKYQIFTVLNYALGNFSERKLRRGYLAPLHFFYVYCIDRGISDLTQLEQNQIDEYFSKAKEVPLVNNRYPQIVDKVQRILFLQAKDINWDANVWYLERFQFDITRYDPTRPVKRISFLDILDKHNREYLKMYVKYQLSVTGASVQNIWARTYITKAFLRFLDQKKLAVDKLTAAEIDLYMRELQKECVEIATFNDKVAEIHCFFRFLTARGHYSKVPFYPEYYIKREPVPHHYRSVPQNTVTEILQNLNQLPEDMRLMYLHLWCLGLRINEVCSIKREGYYLKEGVAWLRIYQHKMKMEKVIPIPMILYRSMMVYIERKKIGIDSYVFQNSKGGPFLSTHYWHEMVAWCKKQGIRCGDHVFQTHDYRHSVATALYERGASIQAIREFLGHKHENMTRRYIDCIQKHVDMSSEQYYKEQKSLVSEWRGSDKGGN
;
A
#
# COMPACT_ATOMS: atom_id res chain seq x y z
N MET A 1 -12.07 2.28 39.44
CA MET A 1 -12.69 3.58 39.13
C MET A 1 -12.80 4.50 40.37
N GLY A 2 -13.23 4.01 41.50
CA GLY A 2 -13.43 4.84 42.73
C GLY A 2 -12.20 5.60 43.24
N TYR A 3 -11.02 5.23 42.84
CA TYR A 3 -9.75 5.89 43.21
C TYR A 3 -9.14 6.73 42.08
N HIS A 4 -9.90 6.97 41.00
CA HIS A 4 -9.39 7.78 39.89
C HIS A 4 -9.32 9.27 40.32
N PRO A 5 -8.19 9.99 40.08
CA PRO A 5 -8.04 11.37 40.56
C PRO A 5 -9.03 12.35 39.90
N ASP A 6 -9.43 12.08 38.66
CA ASP A 6 -10.48 12.84 37.96
C ASP A 6 -11.84 12.13 38.11
N TYR A 7 -12.63 12.62 39.07
CA TYR A 7 -13.98 12.10 39.34
C TYR A 7 -14.91 12.29 38.12
N ASN A 8 -14.85 13.41 37.44
CA ASN A 8 -15.73 13.69 36.31
C ASN A 8 -15.50 12.74 35.14
N LEU A 9 -14.27 12.32 34.92
CA LEU A 9 -13.91 11.34 33.92
C LEU A 9 -14.35 9.93 34.32
N ALA A 10 -14.23 9.58 35.56
CA ALA A 10 -14.49 8.24 36.07
C ALA A 10 -15.97 7.94 36.42
N LYS A 11 -16.79 8.97 36.76
CA LYS A 11 -18.18 8.79 37.27
C LYS A 11 -19.07 8.01 36.33
N GLU A 12 -18.94 8.16 35.00
CA GLU A 12 -19.77 7.45 34.02
C GLU A 12 -19.50 5.94 33.99
N PHE A 13 -18.36 5.51 34.53
CA PHE A 13 -17.90 4.12 34.54
C PHE A 13 -18.02 3.47 35.93
N TYR A 14 -18.58 4.19 36.91
CA TYR A 14 -18.66 3.76 38.31
C TYR A 14 -19.47 2.46 38.47
N TYR A 15 -20.51 2.27 37.67
CA TYR A 15 -21.39 1.12 37.67
C TYR A 15 -21.01 0.06 36.61
N CYS A 16 -19.83 0.11 36.05
CA CYS A 16 -19.36 -0.90 35.11
C CYS A 16 -19.20 -2.23 35.82
N LYS A 17 -20.01 -3.24 35.46
CA LYS A 17 -20.18 -4.52 36.16
C LYS A 17 -18.87 -5.22 36.55
N ASP A 18 -17.83 -5.12 35.81
CA ASP A 18 -16.56 -5.82 36.06
C ASP A 18 -15.47 -4.90 36.61
N ALA A 19 -15.79 -3.64 36.91
CA ALA A 19 -14.79 -2.65 37.32
C ALA A 19 -14.40 -2.76 38.80
N GLU A 20 -15.32 -3.28 39.66
CA GLU A 20 -15.07 -3.41 41.11
C GLU A 20 -13.96 -4.42 41.43
N GLY A 21 -13.85 -5.50 40.65
CA GLY A 21 -12.84 -6.54 40.82
C GLY A 21 -11.50 -6.24 40.16
N ILE A 22 -11.37 -5.14 39.36
CA ILE A 22 -10.17 -4.81 38.62
C ILE A 22 -9.49 -3.58 39.26
N ILE A 23 -8.43 -3.84 40.00
CA ILE A 23 -7.65 -2.81 40.69
C ILE A 23 -6.27 -2.71 40.09
N TRP A 24 -5.90 -1.53 39.56
CA TRP A 24 -4.53 -1.23 39.17
C TRP A 24 -3.77 -0.72 40.39
N ASP A 25 -3.03 -1.61 41.04
CA ASP A 25 -2.22 -1.24 42.19
C ASP A 25 -0.92 -0.58 41.78
N PHE A 26 -0.89 0.74 41.83
CA PHE A 26 0.30 1.53 41.54
C PHE A 26 1.25 1.65 42.75
N SER A 27 0.95 1.06 43.90
CA SER A 27 1.85 0.98 45.07
C SER A 27 2.93 -0.09 44.88
N ILE A 28 2.66 -1.11 44.07
CA ILE A 28 3.60 -2.19 43.77
C ILE A 28 4.94 -1.62 43.31
N LYS A 29 6.04 -2.14 43.87
CA LYS A 29 7.40 -1.74 43.48
C LYS A 29 7.70 -2.17 42.06
N THR A 30 7.56 -1.28 41.10
CA THR A 30 7.87 -1.47 39.68
C THR A 30 8.23 -0.14 39.04
N SER A 31 8.60 -0.15 37.71
CA SER A 31 9.00 1.04 36.97
C SER A 31 7.92 2.13 37.02
N GLN A 32 8.30 3.35 37.38
CA GLN A 32 7.43 4.53 37.33
C GLN A 32 6.96 4.81 35.89
N ARG A 33 7.80 4.53 34.90
CA ARG A 33 7.44 4.68 33.50
C ARG A 33 6.32 3.73 33.09
N LEU A 34 6.39 2.46 33.52
CA LEU A 34 5.30 1.49 33.29
C LEU A 34 3.97 1.99 33.89
N LYS A 35 4.00 2.43 35.18
CA LYS A 35 2.82 2.96 35.85
C LYS A 35 2.21 4.15 35.10
N TYR A 36 3.05 5.10 34.71
CA TYR A 36 2.62 6.27 33.94
C TYR A 36 2.02 5.89 32.58
N GLN A 37 2.63 4.95 31.87
CA GLN A 37 2.13 4.47 30.57
C GLN A 37 0.76 3.77 30.71
N ILE A 38 0.59 2.91 31.69
CA ILE A 38 -0.72 2.27 31.96
C ILE A 38 -1.77 3.30 32.34
N PHE A 39 -1.42 4.27 33.20
CA PHE A 39 -2.34 5.36 33.57
C PHE A 39 -2.74 6.22 32.37
N THR A 40 -1.79 6.54 31.48
CA THR A 40 -2.07 7.28 30.24
C THR A 40 -3.04 6.53 29.35
N VAL A 41 -2.89 5.21 29.21
CA VAL A 41 -3.81 4.37 28.42
C VAL A 41 -5.20 4.32 29.05
N LEU A 42 -5.29 4.21 30.37
CA LEU A 42 -6.57 4.24 31.10
C LEU A 42 -7.29 5.57 30.90
N ASN A 43 -6.62 6.70 31.11
CA ASN A 43 -7.19 8.03 30.92
C ASN A 43 -7.70 8.23 29.49
N TYR A 44 -6.88 7.85 28.51
CA TYR A 44 -7.29 7.92 27.12
C TYR A 44 -8.54 7.07 26.85
N ALA A 45 -8.57 5.85 27.38
CA ALA A 45 -9.69 4.94 27.18
C ALA A 45 -10.98 5.46 27.85
N LEU A 46 -10.90 6.02 29.05
CA LEU A 46 -12.02 6.63 29.75
C LEU A 46 -12.58 7.83 28.99
N GLY A 47 -11.74 8.72 28.50
CA GLY A 47 -12.17 9.93 27.80
C GLY A 47 -12.67 9.73 26.36
N ASN A 48 -12.34 8.58 25.73
CA ASN A 48 -12.60 8.41 24.29
C ASN A 48 -13.47 7.21 23.93
N PHE A 49 -13.80 6.31 24.88
CA PHE A 49 -14.54 5.11 24.56
C PHE A 49 -15.82 5.00 25.38
N SER A 50 -16.88 4.47 24.73
CA SER A 50 -18.11 4.11 25.44
C SER A 50 -17.84 3.02 26.48
N GLU A 51 -18.67 2.96 27.54
CA GLU A 51 -18.61 1.94 28.57
C GLU A 51 -18.50 0.51 28.01
N ARG A 52 -19.33 0.19 27.02
CA ARG A 52 -19.31 -1.14 26.37
C ARG A 52 -17.96 -1.45 25.72
N LYS A 53 -17.32 -0.46 25.06
CA LYS A 53 -16.02 -0.63 24.41
C LYS A 53 -14.91 -0.72 25.44
N LEU A 54 -14.95 0.09 26.48
CA LEU A 54 -13.99 0.09 27.57
C LEU A 54 -14.00 -1.28 28.29
N ARG A 55 -15.16 -1.72 28.77
CA ARG A 55 -15.33 -2.99 29.48
C ARG A 55 -14.88 -4.19 28.64
N ARG A 56 -15.35 -4.26 27.38
CA ARG A 56 -15.06 -5.40 26.52
C ARG A 56 -13.64 -5.45 25.98
N GLY A 57 -13.00 -4.32 25.76
CA GLY A 57 -11.76 -4.23 24.99
C GLY A 57 -10.53 -3.78 25.75
N TYR A 58 -10.70 -3.23 26.96
CA TYR A 58 -9.59 -2.60 27.67
C TYR A 58 -9.46 -3.03 29.13
N LEU A 59 -10.50 -3.00 29.96
CA LEU A 59 -10.36 -3.18 31.40
C LEU A 59 -9.62 -4.49 31.77
N ALA A 60 -10.26 -5.63 31.60
CA ALA A 60 -9.65 -6.91 31.95
C ALA A 60 -8.39 -7.23 31.11
N PRO A 61 -8.37 -7.04 29.78
CA PRO A 61 -7.15 -7.27 29.02
C PRO A 61 -5.98 -6.38 29.43
N LEU A 62 -6.22 -5.09 29.73
CA LEU A 62 -5.16 -4.17 30.16
C LEU A 62 -4.64 -4.52 31.55
N HIS A 63 -5.53 -4.90 32.48
CA HIS A 63 -5.13 -5.35 33.80
C HIS A 63 -4.24 -6.60 33.73
N PHE A 64 -4.69 -7.61 32.98
CA PHE A 64 -3.88 -8.84 32.76
C PHE A 64 -2.51 -8.52 32.16
N PHE A 65 -2.47 -7.59 31.19
CA PHE A 65 -1.21 -7.16 30.58
C PHE A 65 -0.33 -6.39 31.58
N TYR A 66 -0.91 -5.56 32.45
CA TYR A 66 -0.17 -4.84 33.49
C TYR A 66 0.49 -5.81 34.49
N VAL A 67 -0.26 -6.81 34.98
CA VAL A 67 0.27 -7.83 35.88
C VAL A 67 1.40 -8.59 35.20
N TYR A 68 1.23 -9.02 33.94
CA TYR A 68 2.28 -9.67 33.18
C TYR A 68 3.55 -8.79 33.09
N CYS A 69 3.40 -7.49 32.82
CA CYS A 69 4.54 -6.58 32.72
C CYS A 69 5.29 -6.43 34.06
N ILE A 70 4.58 -6.42 35.18
CA ILE A 70 5.18 -6.40 36.52
C ILE A 70 6.00 -7.68 36.75
N ASP A 71 5.39 -8.85 36.52
CA ASP A 71 6.02 -10.16 36.72
C ASP A 71 7.29 -10.34 35.88
N ARG A 72 7.33 -9.70 34.72
CA ARG A 72 8.49 -9.78 33.80
C ARG A 72 9.45 -8.60 33.92
N GLY A 73 9.23 -7.69 34.87
CA GLY A 73 10.08 -6.51 35.05
C GLY A 73 10.14 -5.57 33.84
N ILE A 74 9.06 -5.56 33.03
CA ILE A 74 8.99 -4.69 31.85
C ILE A 74 8.86 -3.24 32.33
N SER A 75 9.76 -2.38 31.86
CA SER A 75 9.81 -0.98 32.27
C SER A 75 9.21 0.00 31.27
N ASP A 76 9.15 -0.38 29.97
CA ASP A 76 8.68 0.48 28.89
C ASP A 76 7.88 -0.30 27.85
N LEU A 77 6.58 0.00 27.73
CA LEU A 77 5.65 -0.66 26.81
C LEU A 77 5.90 -0.27 25.35
N THR A 78 6.58 0.82 25.09
CA THR A 78 6.91 1.25 23.72
C THR A 78 8.14 0.53 23.14
N GLN A 79 8.94 -0.09 24.02
CA GLN A 79 10.16 -0.81 23.68
C GLN A 79 10.07 -2.32 23.93
N LEU A 80 8.85 -2.87 23.97
CA LEU A 80 8.67 -4.33 24.07
C LEU A 80 9.44 -5.05 22.97
N GLU A 81 10.04 -6.17 23.33
CA GLU A 81 10.71 -7.06 22.39
C GLU A 81 9.75 -8.15 21.89
N GLN A 82 10.06 -8.74 20.72
CA GLN A 82 9.17 -9.75 20.11
C GLN A 82 8.96 -10.97 21.02
N ASN A 83 10.02 -11.45 21.68
CA ASN A 83 9.94 -12.59 22.62
C ASN A 83 9.01 -12.31 23.80
N GLN A 84 9.00 -11.09 24.34
CA GLN A 84 8.09 -10.70 25.43
C GLN A 84 6.63 -10.68 24.96
N ILE A 85 6.41 -10.22 23.72
CA ILE A 85 5.07 -10.20 23.11
C ILE A 85 4.58 -11.63 22.86
N ASP A 86 5.43 -12.51 22.34
CA ASP A 86 5.09 -13.91 22.05
C ASP A 86 4.80 -14.69 23.34
N GLU A 87 5.57 -14.45 24.37
CA GLU A 87 5.32 -15.03 25.71
C GLU A 87 3.98 -14.53 26.28
N TYR A 88 3.70 -13.22 26.20
CA TYR A 88 2.41 -12.67 26.58
C TYR A 88 1.24 -13.32 25.83
N PHE A 89 1.40 -13.50 24.50
CA PHE A 89 0.37 -14.13 23.68
C PHE A 89 0.12 -15.59 24.08
N SER A 90 1.17 -16.31 24.44
CA SER A 90 1.06 -17.69 24.94
C SER A 90 0.27 -17.73 26.25
N LYS A 91 0.64 -16.91 27.23
CA LYS A 91 -0.10 -16.78 28.50
C LYS A 91 -1.54 -16.33 28.31
N ALA A 92 -1.77 -15.37 27.40
CA ALA A 92 -3.11 -14.87 27.11
C ALA A 92 -4.03 -15.95 26.53
N LYS A 93 -3.51 -16.95 25.82
CA LYS A 93 -4.30 -18.07 25.27
C LYS A 93 -4.72 -19.10 26.35
N GLU A 94 -4.01 -19.17 27.47
CA GLU A 94 -4.32 -20.07 28.58
C GLU A 94 -5.52 -19.59 29.43
N VAL A 95 -5.92 -18.32 29.30
CA VAL A 95 -7.04 -17.77 30.04
C VAL A 95 -8.36 -18.31 29.45
N PRO A 96 -9.22 -19.00 30.27
CA PRO A 96 -10.51 -19.48 29.79
C PRO A 96 -11.40 -18.35 29.27
N LEU A 97 -12.15 -18.59 28.20
CA LEU A 97 -13.07 -17.63 27.56
C LEU A 97 -12.38 -16.46 26.82
N VAL A 98 -11.10 -16.59 26.49
CA VAL A 98 -10.36 -15.53 25.81
C VAL A 98 -10.71 -15.48 24.33
N ASN A 99 -11.38 -14.40 23.97
CA ASN A 99 -11.44 -13.89 22.61
C ASN A 99 -10.10 -13.22 22.27
N ASN A 100 -9.81 -12.99 20.98
CA ASN A 100 -8.63 -12.27 20.45
C ASN A 100 -8.36 -10.88 21.08
N ARG A 101 -9.04 -10.50 22.14
CA ARG A 101 -8.96 -9.17 22.80
C ARG A 101 -7.72 -9.01 23.66
N TYR A 102 -7.31 -10.09 24.33
CA TYR A 102 -6.13 -10.06 25.19
C TYR A 102 -4.84 -9.88 24.36
N PRO A 103 -4.59 -10.65 23.32
CA PRO A 103 -3.47 -10.39 22.43
C PRO A 103 -3.49 -9.00 21.77
N GLN A 104 -4.69 -8.52 21.40
CA GLN A 104 -4.85 -7.19 20.78
C GLN A 104 -4.52 -6.02 21.69
N ILE A 105 -4.47 -6.21 23.01
CA ILE A 105 -4.22 -5.11 23.97
C ILE A 105 -2.82 -4.52 23.76
N VAL A 106 -1.84 -5.31 23.42
CA VAL A 106 -0.45 -4.87 23.17
C VAL A 106 -0.42 -3.78 22.08
N ASP A 107 -0.99 -4.07 20.91
CA ASP A 107 -1.06 -3.11 19.80
C ASP A 107 -1.86 -1.86 20.17
N LYS A 108 -2.97 -2.01 20.92
CA LYS A 108 -3.79 -0.89 21.38
C LYS A 108 -3.03 0.02 22.33
N VAL A 109 -2.30 -0.56 23.27
CA VAL A 109 -1.49 0.17 24.25
C VAL A 109 -0.35 0.92 23.56
N GLN A 110 0.43 0.24 22.74
CA GLN A 110 1.52 0.85 21.98
C GLN A 110 1.02 1.98 21.09
N ARG A 111 -0.13 1.78 20.40
CA ARG A 111 -0.74 2.80 19.56
C ARG A 111 -1.16 4.04 20.35
N ILE A 112 -1.86 3.86 21.47
CA ILE A 112 -2.30 4.98 22.31
C ILE A 112 -1.07 5.76 22.82
N LEU A 113 -0.07 5.06 23.36
CA LEU A 113 1.15 5.70 23.87
C LEU A 113 1.90 6.48 22.78
N PHE A 114 2.00 5.93 21.59
CA PHE A 114 2.67 6.60 20.46
C PHE A 114 1.91 7.85 20.01
N LEU A 115 0.58 7.78 19.96
CA LEU A 115 -0.26 8.90 19.52
C LEU A 115 -0.41 10.00 20.58
N GLN A 116 -0.39 9.66 21.88
CA GLN A 116 -0.55 10.60 22.98
C GLN A 116 0.79 11.20 23.46
N ALA A 117 1.92 10.71 22.94
CA ALA A 117 3.21 11.29 23.28
C ALA A 117 3.30 12.77 22.85
N LYS A 118 3.91 13.63 23.66
CA LYS A 118 4.11 15.06 23.34
C LYS A 118 4.88 15.21 22.03
N ASP A 119 6.00 14.50 21.92
CA ASP A 119 6.84 14.42 20.73
C ASP A 119 6.78 13.02 20.13
N ILE A 120 7.20 12.88 18.86
CA ILE A 120 7.27 11.57 18.22
C ILE A 120 8.31 10.71 18.92
N ASN A 121 7.87 9.60 19.51
CA ASN A 121 8.76 8.62 20.15
C ASN A 121 9.47 7.77 19.10
N TRP A 122 10.60 8.24 18.60
CA TRP A 122 11.43 7.53 17.63
C TRP A 122 12.12 6.28 18.17
N ASP A 123 12.23 6.15 19.50
CA ASP A 123 12.83 4.97 20.14
C ASP A 123 11.85 3.80 20.26
N ALA A 124 10.55 4.04 20.04
CA ALA A 124 9.55 3.01 20.06
C ALA A 124 9.83 1.93 19.00
N ASN A 125 9.53 0.64 19.32
CA ASN A 125 9.72 -0.45 18.38
C ASN A 125 8.60 -0.59 17.34
N VAL A 126 7.50 0.18 17.50
CA VAL A 126 6.41 0.27 16.53
C VAL A 126 6.02 1.74 16.36
N TRP A 127 6.04 2.23 15.12
CA TRP A 127 5.62 3.59 14.78
C TRP A 127 4.27 3.57 14.07
N TYR A 128 3.31 4.34 14.59
CA TYR A 128 1.95 4.45 14.04
C TYR A 128 1.86 5.68 13.14
N LEU A 129 1.67 5.45 11.85
CA LEU A 129 1.84 6.47 10.80
C LEU A 129 0.72 7.53 10.80
N GLU A 130 -0.39 7.28 11.46
CA GLU A 130 -1.45 8.28 11.66
C GLU A 130 -1.00 9.48 12.52
N ARG A 131 0.10 9.36 13.28
CA ARG A 131 0.72 10.47 14.02
C ARG A 131 1.32 11.52 13.09
N PHE A 132 1.73 11.10 11.90
CA PHE A 132 2.35 11.95 10.91
C PHE A 132 1.26 12.45 9.96
N GLN A 133 0.96 13.72 9.96
CA GLN A 133 -0.03 14.31 9.07
C GLN A 133 0.57 14.50 7.66
N PHE A 134 0.74 13.39 6.93
CA PHE A 134 1.25 13.44 5.57
C PHE A 134 0.26 14.08 4.62
N ASP A 135 0.75 14.93 3.74
CA ASP A 135 -0.04 15.48 2.65
C ASP A 135 -0.35 14.43 1.55
N ILE A 136 -1.25 14.80 0.65
CA ILE A 136 -1.72 13.93 -0.43
C ILE A 136 -0.60 13.50 -1.41
N THR A 137 0.49 14.27 -1.50
CA THR A 137 1.61 13.95 -2.39
C THR A 137 2.48 12.83 -1.85
N ARG A 138 2.39 12.58 -0.54
CA ARG A 138 3.16 11.54 0.17
C ARG A 138 2.33 10.35 0.62
N TYR A 139 1.02 10.48 0.72
CA TYR A 139 0.15 9.45 1.27
C TYR A 139 -1.02 9.11 0.35
N ASP A 140 -1.15 7.85 -0.03
CA ASP A 140 -2.29 7.32 -0.77
C ASP A 140 -3.32 6.72 0.21
N PRO A 141 -4.47 7.36 0.43
CA PRO A 141 -5.46 6.91 1.40
C PRO A 141 -6.20 5.63 0.95
N THR A 142 -6.11 5.25 -0.33
CA THR A 142 -6.71 4.00 -0.86
C THR A 142 -5.89 2.75 -0.51
N ARG A 143 -4.64 2.96 -0.06
CA ARG A 143 -3.69 1.93 0.37
C ARG A 143 -3.02 2.33 1.68
N PRO A 144 -3.76 2.46 2.78
CA PRO A 144 -3.23 3.00 4.01
C PRO A 144 -2.16 2.10 4.62
N VAL A 145 -1.02 2.69 4.96
CA VAL A 145 -0.01 2.07 5.81
C VAL A 145 -0.26 2.55 7.23
N LYS A 146 -0.65 1.64 8.13
CA LYS A 146 -1.04 2.01 9.49
C LYS A 146 0.16 2.17 10.42
N ARG A 147 1.15 1.28 10.28
CA ARG A 147 2.32 1.23 11.17
C ARG A 147 3.56 0.65 10.49
N ILE A 148 4.73 0.98 11.03
CA ILE A 148 6.00 0.33 10.75
C ILE A 148 6.46 -0.32 12.07
N SER A 149 6.62 -1.63 12.09
CA SER A 149 7.14 -2.39 13.23
C SER A 149 8.61 -2.71 12.97
N PHE A 150 9.43 -2.69 13.99
CA PHE A 150 10.86 -3.05 13.95
C PHE A 150 11.15 -4.31 14.75
N LEU A 151 10.13 -4.97 15.29
CA LEU A 151 10.20 -6.10 16.20
C LEU A 151 10.81 -7.37 15.58
N ASP A 152 10.73 -7.49 14.26
CA ASP A 152 11.27 -8.61 13.49
C ASP A 152 12.79 -8.55 13.28
N ILE A 153 13.44 -7.48 13.72
CA ILE A 153 14.91 -7.36 13.80
C ILE A 153 15.31 -7.57 15.26
N LEU A 154 15.92 -8.72 15.55
CA LEU A 154 16.19 -9.14 16.93
C LEU A 154 17.42 -8.43 17.50
N ASP A 155 18.44 -8.22 16.69
CA ASP A 155 19.61 -7.47 17.09
C ASP A 155 19.27 -5.99 17.25
N LYS A 156 19.47 -5.46 18.46
CA LYS A 156 19.13 -4.05 18.77
C LYS A 156 19.98 -3.06 17.98
N HIS A 157 21.23 -3.37 17.76
CA HIS A 157 22.16 -2.51 17.02
C HIS A 157 21.71 -2.39 15.55
N ASN A 158 21.46 -3.50 14.88
CA ASN A 158 20.94 -3.51 13.51
C ASN A 158 19.59 -2.80 13.42
N ARG A 159 18.72 -2.99 14.42
CA ARG A 159 17.41 -2.35 14.49
C ARG A 159 17.50 -0.83 14.60
N GLU A 160 18.44 -0.29 15.38
CA GLU A 160 18.63 1.17 15.49
C GLU A 160 19.08 1.80 14.17
N TYR A 161 19.93 1.15 13.39
CA TYR A 161 20.28 1.62 12.05
C TYR A 161 19.08 1.66 11.12
N LEU A 162 18.20 0.66 11.18
CA LEU A 162 16.96 0.67 10.42
C LEU A 162 16.04 1.82 10.85
N LYS A 163 15.87 2.03 12.16
CA LYS A 163 15.09 3.17 12.67
C LYS A 163 15.66 4.51 12.20
N MET A 164 16.98 4.70 12.25
CA MET A 164 17.63 5.91 11.73
C MET A 164 17.33 6.13 10.25
N TYR A 165 17.40 5.09 9.43
CA TYR A 165 17.13 5.17 8.01
C TYR A 165 15.65 5.49 7.72
N VAL A 166 14.72 4.80 8.35
CA VAL A 166 13.29 5.04 8.18
C VAL A 166 12.88 6.41 8.71
N LYS A 167 13.43 6.86 9.85
CA LYS A 167 13.25 8.22 10.38
C LYS A 167 13.67 9.26 9.35
N TYR A 168 14.84 9.11 8.75
CA TYR A 168 15.33 10.00 7.70
C TYR A 168 14.35 10.04 6.51
N GLN A 169 13.88 8.88 6.04
CA GLN A 169 12.94 8.81 4.92
C GLN A 169 11.60 9.50 5.25
N LEU A 170 11.06 9.30 6.45
CA LEU A 170 9.80 9.91 6.88
C LEU A 170 9.91 11.42 7.09
N SER A 171 11.01 11.91 7.67
CA SER A 171 11.16 13.29 8.12
C SER A 171 11.79 14.21 7.07
N VAL A 172 12.68 13.70 6.22
CA VAL A 172 13.54 14.54 5.35
C VAL A 172 13.19 14.37 3.88
N THR A 173 12.83 13.14 3.44
CA THR A 173 12.60 12.90 2.02
C THR A 173 11.15 13.19 1.59
N GLY A 174 10.95 13.48 0.30
CA GLY A 174 9.63 13.56 -0.32
C GLY A 174 9.06 12.21 -0.80
N ALA A 175 9.62 11.08 -0.34
CA ALA A 175 9.15 9.74 -0.73
C ALA A 175 7.73 9.46 -0.23
N SER A 176 6.93 8.72 -1.00
CA SER A 176 5.61 8.30 -0.54
C SER A 176 5.72 7.29 0.60
N VAL A 177 4.77 7.35 1.53
CA VAL A 177 4.72 6.45 2.70
C VAL A 177 4.67 4.99 2.30
N GLN A 178 3.93 4.66 1.23
CA GLN A 178 3.86 3.30 0.70
C GLN A 178 5.22 2.83 0.17
N ASN A 179 5.98 3.73 -0.46
CA ASN A 179 7.31 3.42 -0.95
C ASN A 179 8.31 3.23 0.20
N ILE A 180 8.26 4.10 1.22
CA ILE A 180 9.06 3.95 2.45
C ILE A 180 8.76 2.61 3.12
N TRP A 181 7.48 2.23 3.22
CA TRP A 181 7.09 0.95 3.81
C TRP A 181 7.65 -0.24 3.01
N ALA A 182 7.53 -0.21 1.67
CA ALA A 182 8.06 -1.27 0.80
C ALA A 182 9.59 -1.40 0.91
N ARG A 183 10.31 -0.28 0.89
CA ARG A 183 11.75 -0.23 1.10
C ARG A 183 12.16 -0.74 2.48
N THR A 184 11.44 -0.33 3.52
CA THR A 184 11.66 -0.85 4.88
C THR A 184 11.52 -2.36 4.94
N TYR A 185 10.56 -2.94 4.20
CA TYR A 185 10.37 -4.39 4.15
C TYR A 185 11.57 -5.10 3.52
N ILE A 186 12.15 -4.55 2.44
CA ILE A 186 13.37 -5.08 1.80
C ILE A 186 14.56 -5.00 2.75
N THR A 187 14.79 -3.83 3.35
CA THR A 187 15.90 -3.63 4.29
C THR A 187 15.79 -4.55 5.51
N LYS A 188 14.58 -4.79 6.01
CA LYS A 188 14.34 -5.75 7.08
C LYS A 188 14.71 -7.19 6.69
N ALA A 189 14.40 -7.61 5.48
CA ALA A 189 14.78 -8.95 5.02
C ALA A 189 16.31 -9.14 5.06
N PHE A 190 17.03 -8.11 4.65
CA PHE A 190 18.50 -8.08 4.76
C PHE A 190 18.96 -8.13 6.21
N LEU A 191 18.43 -7.29 7.09
CA LEU A 191 18.86 -7.24 8.49
C LEU A 191 18.51 -8.53 9.25
N ARG A 192 17.39 -9.18 8.96
CA ARG A 192 17.07 -10.51 9.51
C ARG A 192 18.08 -11.57 9.10
N PHE A 193 18.59 -11.51 7.87
CA PHE A 193 19.68 -12.38 7.44
C PHE A 193 20.95 -12.11 8.28
N LEU A 194 21.28 -10.84 8.53
CA LEU A 194 22.42 -10.49 9.38
C LEU A 194 22.24 -10.99 10.81
N ASP A 195 21.06 -10.84 11.40
CA ASP A 195 20.74 -11.33 12.74
C ASP A 195 20.96 -12.86 12.84
N GLN A 196 20.50 -13.62 11.84
CA GLN A 196 20.74 -15.08 11.77
C GLN A 196 22.23 -15.44 11.70
N LYS A 197 23.03 -14.60 11.08
CA LYS A 197 24.50 -14.76 10.98
C LYS A 197 25.27 -14.10 12.12
N LYS A 198 24.58 -13.41 13.03
CA LYS A 198 25.17 -12.61 14.13
C LYS A 198 26.14 -11.55 13.63
N LEU A 199 25.77 -10.88 12.53
CA LEU A 199 26.56 -9.84 11.88
C LEU A 199 26.02 -8.46 12.20
N ALA A 200 26.91 -7.52 12.49
CA ALA A 200 26.57 -6.10 12.69
C ALA A 200 26.63 -5.36 11.35
N VAL A 201 25.55 -4.62 11.03
CA VAL A 201 25.38 -3.97 9.72
C VAL A 201 26.42 -2.88 9.42
N ASP A 202 27.03 -2.30 10.43
CA ASP A 202 28.05 -1.24 10.31
C ASP A 202 29.48 -1.77 10.15
N LYS A 203 29.67 -3.10 10.15
CA LYS A 203 30.98 -3.74 10.08
C LYS A 203 31.11 -4.78 8.96
N LEU A 204 30.18 -4.76 7.99
CA LEU A 204 30.17 -5.75 6.94
C LEU A 204 31.29 -5.53 5.92
N THR A 205 31.88 -6.63 5.51
CA THR A 205 32.82 -6.72 4.40
C THR A 205 32.09 -7.05 3.09
N ALA A 206 32.77 -6.90 1.96
CA ALA A 206 32.22 -7.32 0.67
C ALA A 206 31.84 -8.80 0.62
N ALA A 207 32.62 -9.67 1.30
CA ALA A 207 32.34 -11.11 1.33
C ALA A 207 31.00 -11.47 2.01
N GLU A 208 30.63 -10.75 3.07
CA GLU A 208 29.36 -10.95 3.76
C GLU A 208 28.18 -10.42 2.96
N ILE A 209 28.38 -9.35 2.19
CA ILE A 209 27.40 -8.85 1.24
C ILE A 209 27.21 -9.85 0.10
N ASP A 210 28.30 -10.41 -0.45
CA ASP A 210 28.26 -11.47 -1.47
C ASP A 210 27.49 -12.69 -0.97
N LEU A 211 27.65 -13.04 0.31
CA LEU A 211 26.91 -14.14 0.93
C LEU A 211 25.40 -13.87 0.89
N TYR A 212 24.98 -12.66 1.25
CA TYR A 212 23.57 -12.27 1.17
C TYR A 212 23.06 -12.26 -0.27
N MET A 213 23.83 -11.72 -1.20
CA MET A 213 23.42 -11.68 -2.62
C MET A 213 23.26 -13.10 -3.21
N ARG A 214 24.08 -14.05 -2.79
CA ARG A 214 23.90 -15.48 -3.14
C ARG A 214 22.61 -16.07 -2.57
N GLU A 215 22.26 -15.76 -1.32
CA GLU A 215 20.98 -16.20 -0.75
C GLU A 215 19.80 -15.57 -1.48
N LEU A 216 19.88 -14.27 -1.78
CA LEU A 216 18.87 -13.56 -2.53
C LEU A 216 18.64 -14.13 -3.96
N GLN A 217 19.70 -14.65 -4.60
CA GLN A 217 19.61 -15.31 -5.90
C GLN A 217 18.85 -16.65 -5.87
N LYS A 218 18.80 -17.32 -4.71
CA LYS A 218 18.03 -18.56 -4.54
C LYS A 218 16.53 -18.30 -4.43
N GLU A 219 16.12 -17.08 -4.12
CA GLU A 219 14.71 -16.71 -4.13
C GLU A 219 14.19 -16.73 -5.58
N CYS A 220 13.11 -17.48 -5.82
CA CYS A 220 12.44 -17.53 -7.12
C CYS A 220 11.59 -16.27 -7.34
N VAL A 221 12.22 -15.10 -7.43
CA VAL A 221 11.56 -13.82 -7.70
C VAL A 221 11.84 -13.34 -9.12
N GLU A 222 10.93 -12.51 -9.64
CA GLU A 222 11.16 -11.83 -10.92
C GLU A 222 12.41 -10.96 -10.88
N ILE A 223 13.10 -10.85 -12.02
CA ILE A 223 14.36 -10.09 -12.16
C ILE A 223 14.19 -8.64 -11.69
N ALA A 224 13.08 -7.98 -12.04
CA ALA A 224 12.79 -6.61 -11.58
C ALA A 224 12.75 -6.53 -10.05
N THR A 225 12.08 -7.48 -9.39
CA THR A 225 12.00 -7.55 -7.92
C THR A 225 13.39 -7.80 -7.30
N PHE A 226 14.20 -8.66 -7.91
CA PHE A 226 15.57 -8.88 -7.47
C PHE A 226 16.39 -7.59 -7.56
N ASN A 227 16.34 -6.91 -8.71
CA ASN A 227 17.07 -5.65 -8.95
C ASN A 227 16.62 -4.55 -7.97
N ASP A 228 15.31 -4.44 -7.69
CA ASP A 228 14.78 -3.51 -6.70
C ASP A 228 15.32 -3.78 -5.29
N LYS A 229 15.46 -5.06 -4.91
CA LYS A 229 16.06 -5.44 -3.61
C LYS A 229 17.53 -5.03 -3.53
N VAL A 230 18.33 -5.31 -4.57
CA VAL A 230 19.75 -4.91 -4.64
C VAL A 230 19.88 -3.39 -4.55
N ALA A 231 19.08 -2.65 -5.33
CA ALA A 231 19.10 -1.20 -5.36
C ALA A 231 18.72 -0.59 -3.99
N GLU A 232 17.74 -1.16 -3.28
CA GLU A 232 17.34 -0.66 -1.97
C GLU A 232 18.42 -0.88 -0.90
N ILE A 233 19.07 -2.04 -0.89
CA ILE A 233 20.20 -2.30 0.02
C ILE A 233 21.34 -1.32 -0.26
N HIS A 234 21.63 -1.03 -1.52
CA HIS A 234 22.61 -0.02 -1.88
C HIS A 234 22.20 1.37 -1.37
N CYS A 235 20.92 1.76 -1.49
CA CYS A 235 20.42 3.03 -0.94
C CYS A 235 20.60 3.08 0.59
N PHE A 236 20.37 1.98 1.29
CA PHE A 236 20.60 1.89 2.74
C PHE A 236 22.09 2.10 3.08
N PHE A 237 23.01 1.44 2.39
CA PHE A 237 24.46 1.64 2.62
C PHE A 237 24.91 3.05 2.23
N ARG A 238 24.37 3.65 1.17
CA ARG A 238 24.62 5.07 0.87
C ARG A 238 24.20 5.97 2.02
N PHE A 239 23.07 5.71 2.66
CA PHE A 239 22.64 6.44 3.84
C PHE A 239 23.63 6.25 4.99
N LEU A 240 24.06 5.02 5.29
CA LEU A 240 25.03 4.75 6.34
C LEU A 240 26.38 5.44 6.08
N THR A 241 26.85 5.43 4.83
CA THR A 241 28.07 6.13 4.41
C THR A 241 27.92 7.63 4.59
N ALA A 242 26.79 8.22 4.18
CA ALA A 242 26.51 9.64 4.36
C ALA A 242 26.41 10.07 5.84
N ARG A 243 26.21 9.12 6.76
CA ARG A 243 26.22 9.32 8.21
C ARG A 243 27.54 8.98 8.90
N GLY A 244 28.57 8.63 8.12
CA GLY A 244 29.91 8.36 8.63
C GLY A 244 30.13 6.94 9.21
N HIS A 245 29.15 6.02 9.02
CA HIS A 245 29.29 4.63 9.50
C HIS A 245 30.13 3.78 8.54
N TYR A 246 30.33 4.23 7.31
CA TYR A 246 31.24 3.64 6.33
C TYR A 246 32.06 4.74 5.65
N SER A 247 33.33 4.47 5.37
CA SER A 247 34.19 5.40 4.61
C SER A 247 33.80 5.44 3.10
N LYS A 248 33.29 4.32 2.59
CA LYS A 248 32.76 4.17 1.23
C LYS A 248 31.67 3.12 1.23
N VAL A 249 30.78 3.18 0.24
CA VAL A 249 29.75 2.15 0.05
C VAL A 249 30.40 0.79 -0.19
N PRO A 250 30.02 -0.27 0.55
CA PRO A 250 30.77 -1.54 0.53
C PRO A 250 30.55 -2.41 -0.71
N PHE A 251 29.61 -2.05 -1.59
CA PHE A 251 29.38 -2.76 -2.84
C PHE A 251 28.77 -1.85 -3.92
N TYR A 252 28.84 -2.30 -5.18
CA TYR A 252 28.29 -1.62 -6.33
C TYR A 252 27.17 -2.47 -6.96
N PRO A 253 25.94 -1.97 -7.11
CA PRO A 253 24.80 -2.72 -7.63
C PRO A 253 25.05 -3.34 -9.00
N GLU A 254 25.85 -2.67 -9.86
CA GLU A 254 26.14 -3.08 -11.23
C GLU A 254 26.71 -4.49 -11.35
N TYR A 255 27.36 -4.99 -10.30
CA TYR A 255 27.91 -6.34 -10.27
C TYR A 255 26.87 -7.43 -9.94
N TYR A 256 25.69 -7.05 -9.46
CA TYR A 256 24.66 -7.99 -8.98
C TYR A 256 23.38 -7.92 -9.78
N ILE A 257 23.01 -6.73 -10.32
CA ILE A 257 21.76 -6.55 -11.07
C ILE A 257 21.76 -7.42 -12.33
N LYS A 258 20.61 -8.01 -12.61
CA LYS A 258 20.38 -8.84 -13.78
C LYS A 258 19.78 -8.03 -14.91
N ARG A 259 20.15 -8.33 -16.15
CA ARG A 259 19.51 -7.73 -17.33
C ARG A 259 18.07 -8.21 -17.40
N GLU A 260 17.13 -7.26 -17.37
CA GLU A 260 15.72 -7.57 -17.58
C GLU A 260 15.50 -7.85 -19.07
N PRO A 261 14.94 -9.02 -19.44
CA PRO A 261 14.36 -9.16 -20.76
C PRO A 261 13.22 -8.15 -20.87
N VAL A 262 13.00 -7.58 -22.04
CA VAL A 262 11.81 -6.76 -22.31
C VAL A 262 10.73 -7.68 -22.90
N PRO A 263 10.00 -8.44 -22.09
CA PRO A 263 8.94 -9.27 -22.61
C PRO A 263 7.76 -8.37 -22.95
N HIS A 264 7.31 -8.44 -24.18
CA HIS A 264 5.99 -7.92 -24.54
C HIS A 264 4.96 -8.97 -24.15
N HIS A 265 4.21 -8.73 -23.08
CA HIS A 265 3.09 -9.57 -22.69
C HIS A 265 1.79 -8.95 -23.20
N TYR A 266 1.03 -9.68 -23.99
CA TYR A 266 -0.34 -9.32 -24.30
C TYR A 266 -1.17 -9.39 -23.01
N ARG A 267 -1.63 -8.22 -22.56
CA ARG A 267 -2.37 -8.07 -21.30
C ARG A 267 -3.78 -7.52 -21.49
N SER A 268 -4.20 -7.27 -22.72
CA SER A 268 -5.55 -6.78 -22.97
C SER A 268 -6.57 -7.86 -22.58
N VAL A 269 -7.62 -7.43 -21.87
CA VAL A 269 -8.69 -8.34 -21.45
C VAL A 269 -9.43 -8.85 -22.70
N PRO A 270 -9.59 -10.16 -22.88
CA PRO A 270 -10.33 -10.71 -24.00
C PRO A 270 -11.77 -10.21 -24.05
N GLN A 271 -12.30 -9.97 -25.26
CA GLN A 271 -13.63 -9.39 -25.43
C GLN A 271 -14.75 -10.30 -24.85
N ASN A 272 -14.59 -11.62 -24.94
CA ASN A 272 -15.52 -12.57 -24.33
C ASN A 272 -15.57 -12.41 -22.80
N THR A 273 -14.39 -12.29 -22.14
CA THR A 273 -14.32 -12.06 -20.70
C THR A 273 -15.02 -10.76 -20.29
N VAL A 274 -14.81 -9.68 -21.07
CA VAL A 274 -15.51 -8.39 -20.84
C VAL A 274 -17.01 -8.57 -20.95
N THR A 275 -17.48 -9.28 -21.99
CA THR A 275 -18.90 -9.54 -22.23
C THR A 275 -19.51 -10.35 -21.07
N GLU A 276 -18.85 -11.40 -20.61
CA GLU A 276 -19.29 -12.21 -19.47
C GLU A 276 -19.41 -11.38 -18.19
N ILE A 277 -18.43 -10.52 -17.91
CA ILE A 277 -18.47 -9.63 -16.74
C ILE A 277 -19.65 -8.67 -16.87
N LEU A 278 -19.83 -8.02 -18.02
CA LEU A 278 -20.91 -7.03 -18.23
C LEU A 278 -22.30 -7.66 -18.11
N GLN A 279 -22.49 -8.87 -18.62
CA GLN A 279 -23.77 -9.61 -18.53
C GLN A 279 -24.14 -9.97 -17.08
N ASN A 280 -23.15 -10.21 -16.23
CA ASN A 280 -23.34 -10.59 -14.84
C ASN A 280 -23.13 -9.43 -13.86
N LEU A 281 -22.83 -8.22 -14.35
CA LEU A 281 -22.42 -7.07 -13.52
C LEU A 281 -23.49 -6.66 -12.50
N ASN A 282 -24.79 -6.90 -12.79
CA ASN A 282 -25.92 -6.62 -11.90
C ASN A 282 -25.90 -7.42 -10.60
N GLN A 283 -25.15 -8.51 -10.51
CA GLN A 283 -24.99 -9.33 -9.30
C GLN A 283 -24.01 -8.72 -8.30
N LEU A 284 -23.20 -7.75 -8.72
CA LEU A 284 -22.29 -7.02 -7.84
C LEU A 284 -23.00 -5.86 -7.11
N PRO A 285 -22.52 -5.48 -5.92
CA PRO A 285 -22.91 -4.24 -5.29
C PRO A 285 -22.73 -3.05 -6.24
N GLU A 286 -23.58 -2.06 -6.14
CA GLU A 286 -23.62 -0.95 -7.09
C GLU A 286 -22.33 -0.15 -7.17
N ASP A 287 -21.69 0.12 -6.02
CA ASP A 287 -20.39 0.77 -5.96
C ASP A 287 -19.32 -0.04 -6.73
N MET A 288 -19.27 -1.35 -6.55
CA MET A 288 -18.37 -2.24 -7.27
C MET A 288 -18.62 -2.21 -8.79
N ARG A 289 -19.89 -2.19 -9.21
CA ARG A 289 -20.27 -2.09 -10.63
C ARG A 289 -19.77 -0.78 -11.24
N LEU A 290 -20.04 0.33 -10.57
CA LEU A 290 -19.63 1.65 -11.04
C LEU A 290 -18.10 1.78 -11.07
N MET A 291 -17.40 1.25 -10.08
CA MET A 291 -15.93 1.18 -10.09
C MET A 291 -15.41 0.37 -11.28
N TYR A 292 -16.01 -0.78 -11.58
CA TYR A 292 -15.68 -1.59 -12.76
C TYR A 292 -15.84 -0.78 -14.06
N LEU A 293 -16.96 -0.06 -14.23
CA LEU A 293 -17.20 0.76 -15.41
C LEU A 293 -16.12 1.84 -15.61
N HIS A 294 -15.57 2.41 -14.54
CA HIS A 294 -14.44 3.33 -14.64
C HIS A 294 -13.14 2.66 -15.11
N LEU A 295 -12.87 1.45 -14.65
CA LEU A 295 -11.72 0.67 -15.14
C LEU A 295 -11.89 0.34 -16.62
N TRP A 296 -13.06 -0.16 -17.01
CA TRP A 296 -13.35 -0.61 -18.37
C TRP A 296 -13.43 0.52 -19.39
N CYS A 297 -14.15 1.61 -19.07
CA CYS A 297 -14.34 2.72 -20.01
C CYS A 297 -13.12 3.64 -20.09
N LEU A 298 -12.42 3.87 -18.98
CA LEU A 298 -11.45 4.95 -18.85
C LEU A 298 -10.01 4.47 -18.64
N GLY A 299 -9.81 3.18 -18.42
CA GLY A 299 -8.47 2.64 -18.13
C GLY A 299 -7.81 3.24 -16.89
N LEU A 300 -8.59 3.71 -15.91
CA LEU A 300 -8.06 4.29 -14.68
C LEU A 300 -7.37 3.22 -13.83
N ARG A 301 -6.36 3.64 -13.06
CA ARG A 301 -5.82 2.75 -12.03
C ARG A 301 -6.84 2.60 -10.90
N ILE A 302 -6.92 1.43 -10.29
CA ILE A 302 -7.89 1.20 -9.21
C ILE A 302 -7.76 2.21 -8.06
N ASN A 303 -6.55 2.64 -7.72
CA ASN A 303 -6.34 3.69 -6.71
C ASN A 303 -6.95 5.03 -7.15
N GLU A 304 -6.87 5.36 -8.45
CA GLU A 304 -7.47 6.57 -9.02
C GLU A 304 -9.01 6.48 -8.88
N VAL A 305 -9.60 5.33 -9.21
CA VAL A 305 -11.05 5.11 -9.06
C VAL A 305 -11.49 5.23 -7.60
N CYS A 306 -10.78 4.57 -6.67
CA CYS A 306 -11.07 4.62 -5.24
C CYS A 306 -10.98 6.03 -4.65
N SER A 307 -10.15 6.91 -5.24
CA SER A 307 -9.91 8.27 -4.74
C SER A 307 -10.75 9.35 -5.43
N ILE A 308 -11.68 9.00 -6.31
CA ILE A 308 -12.57 9.97 -6.96
C ILE A 308 -13.40 10.70 -5.91
N LYS A 309 -13.38 12.03 -5.96
CA LYS A 309 -14.25 12.89 -5.16
C LYS A 309 -15.46 13.35 -5.98
N ARG A 310 -16.56 13.69 -5.30
CA ARG A 310 -17.77 14.16 -5.97
C ARG A 310 -17.50 15.39 -6.86
N GLU A 311 -16.73 16.35 -6.38
CA GLU A 311 -16.35 17.56 -7.14
C GLU A 311 -15.56 17.28 -8.43
N GLY A 312 -15.03 16.05 -8.58
CA GLY A 312 -14.29 15.63 -9.76
C GLY A 312 -15.17 15.47 -11.00
N TYR A 313 -16.49 15.25 -10.85
CA TYR A 313 -17.42 15.13 -11.97
C TYR A 313 -18.04 16.48 -12.32
N TYR A 314 -17.88 16.93 -13.54
CA TYR A 314 -18.49 18.18 -14.00
C TYR A 314 -18.81 18.19 -15.50
N LEU A 315 -19.69 19.09 -15.90
CA LEU A 315 -20.01 19.35 -17.29
C LEU A 315 -19.36 20.66 -17.72
N LYS A 316 -18.73 20.64 -18.89
CA LYS A 316 -18.22 21.83 -19.56
C LYS A 316 -18.56 21.76 -21.05
N GLU A 317 -19.30 22.77 -21.54
CA GLU A 317 -19.71 22.89 -22.96
C GLU A 317 -20.40 21.61 -23.47
N GLY A 318 -21.27 21.01 -22.66
CA GLY A 318 -22.02 19.81 -23.00
C GLY A 318 -21.21 18.49 -22.91
N VAL A 319 -19.93 18.57 -22.62
CA VAL A 319 -19.07 17.40 -22.46
C VAL A 319 -18.90 17.07 -20.96
N ALA A 320 -18.99 15.80 -20.62
CA ALA A 320 -18.76 15.32 -19.25
C ALA A 320 -17.26 15.09 -19.02
N TRP A 321 -16.77 15.59 -17.91
CA TRP A 321 -15.37 15.53 -17.51
C TRP A 321 -15.21 14.90 -16.14
N LEU A 322 -14.06 14.25 -15.93
CA LEU A 322 -13.63 13.73 -14.64
C LEU A 322 -12.25 14.26 -14.30
N ARG A 323 -12.15 14.95 -13.16
CA ARG A 323 -10.89 15.38 -12.53
C ARG A 323 -10.53 14.41 -11.40
N ILE A 324 -9.31 13.89 -11.41
CA ILE A 324 -8.79 12.95 -10.42
C ILE A 324 -7.36 13.29 -10.05
N TYR A 325 -6.97 13.00 -8.81
CA TYR A 325 -5.58 13.10 -8.38
C TYR A 325 -4.86 11.77 -8.59
N GLN A 326 -3.74 11.80 -9.31
CA GLN A 326 -2.88 10.64 -9.55
C GLN A 326 -1.77 10.57 -8.49
N HIS A 327 -1.96 9.80 -7.42
CA HIS A 327 -0.98 9.66 -6.32
C HIS A 327 0.41 9.24 -6.81
N LYS A 328 0.50 8.32 -7.79
CA LYS A 328 1.78 7.86 -8.35
C LYS A 328 2.51 8.96 -9.12
N MET A 329 1.78 9.85 -9.78
CA MET A 329 2.33 10.94 -10.60
C MET A 329 2.42 12.27 -9.84
N LYS A 330 1.77 12.36 -8.68
CA LYS A 330 1.67 13.54 -7.82
C LYS A 330 1.09 14.76 -8.56
N MET A 331 0.08 14.52 -9.41
CA MET A 331 -0.56 15.57 -10.20
C MET A 331 -2.04 15.29 -10.43
N GLU A 332 -2.78 16.34 -10.72
CA GLU A 332 -4.16 16.22 -11.19
C GLU A 332 -4.19 15.78 -12.65
N LYS A 333 -5.24 15.03 -12.99
CA LYS A 333 -5.57 14.59 -14.33
C LYS A 333 -7.03 14.91 -14.61
N VAL A 334 -7.29 15.43 -15.80
CA VAL A 334 -8.64 15.71 -16.29
C VAL A 334 -8.85 14.94 -17.59
N ILE A 335 -9.95 14.19 -17.67
CA ILE A 335 -10.29 13.39 -18.86
C ILE A 335 -11.76 13.53 -19.21
N PRO A 336 -12.13 13.50 -20.50
CA PRO A 336 -13.52 13.35 -20.91
C PRO A 336 -14.03 11.96 -20.54
N ILE A 337 -15.31 11.89 -20.16
CA ILE A 337 -15.96 10.62 -19.83
C ILE A 337 -17.27 10.45 -20.60
N PRO A 338 -17.71 9.21 -20.86
CA PRO A 338 -18.99 8.98 -21.51
C PRO A 338 -20.15 9.61 -20.73
N MET A 339 -21.06 10.32 -21.43
CA MET A 339 -22.21 10.99 -20.79
C MET A 339 -23.09 10.01 -20.01
N ILE A 340 -23.22 8.77 -20.48
CA ILE A 340 -24.00 7.75 -19.78
C ILE A 340 -23.35 7.39 -18.42
N LEU A 341 -22.03 7.29 -18.35
CA LEU A 341 -21.31 7.05 -17.10
C LEU A 341 -21.49 8.24 -16.15
N TYR A 342 -21.34 9.47 -16.66
CA TYR A 342 -21.59 10.69 -15.89
C TYR A 342 -22.99 10.70 -15.27
N ARG A 343 -24.04 10.45 -16.05
CA ARG A 343 -25.43 10.43 -15.57
C ARG A 343 -25.64 9.35 -14.51
N SER A 344 -25.11 8.16 -14.73
CA SER A 344 -25.18 7.06 -13.74
C SER A 344 -24.51 7.45 -12.43
N MET A 345 -23.37 8.16 -12.51
CA MET A 345 -22.68 8.66 -11.32
C MET A 345 -23.46 9.74 -10.59
N MET A 346 -24.11 10.68 -11.31
CA MET A 346 -24.93 11.71 -10.66
C MET A 346 -26.09 11.09 -9.90
N VAL A 347 -26.80 10.13 -10.49
CA VAL A 347 -27.89 9.39 -9.81
C VAL A 347 -27.38 8.67 -8.56
N TYR A 348 -26.23 8.01 -8.67
CA TYR A 348 -25.61 7.32 -7.52
C TYR A 348 -25.23 8.30 -6.40
N ILE A 349 -24.59 9.42 -6.75
CA ILE A 349 -24.13 10.45 -5.80
C ILE A 349 -25.32 11.08 -5.07
N GLU A 350 -26.38 11.43 -5.78
CA GLU A 350 -27.59 12.02 -5.20
C GLU A 350 -28.30 11.05 -4.26
N ARG A 351 -28.50 9.80 -4.71
CA ARG A 351 -29.16 8.77 -3.90
C ARG A 351 -28.39 8.45 -2.62
N LYS A 352 -27.05 8.40 -2.70
CA LYS A 352 -26.18 8.14 -1.54
C LYS A 352 -25.94 9.40 -0.69
N LYS A 353 -26.43 10.58 -1.12
CA LYS A 353 -26.24 11.87 -0.45
C LYS A 353 -24.77 12.20 -0.18
N ILE A 354 -23.90 11.93 -1.17
CA ILE A 354 -22.46 12.12 -1.03
C ILE A 354 -22.13 13.62 -1.00
N GLY A 355 -21.40 14.07 0.02
CA GLY A 355 -20.97 15.49 0.16
C GLY A 355 -19.96 15.90 -0.90
N ILE A 356 -19.87 17.21 -1.19
CA ILE A 356 -19.09 17.76 -2.31
C ILE A 356 -17.59 17.39 -2.22
N ASP A 357 -16.98 17.48 -1.04
CA ASP A 357 -15.57 17.16 -0.80
C ASP A 357 -15.32 15.68 -0.47
N SER A 358 -16.39 14.88 -0.48
CA SER A 358 -16.32 13.47 -0.07
C SER A 358 -15.88 12.57 -1.21
N TYR A 359 -15.25 11.47 -0.87
CA TYR A 359 -15.01 10.39 -1.83
C TYR A 359 -16.35 9.82 -2.31
N VAL A 360 -16.42 9.49 -3.62
CA VAL A 360 -17.63 8.90 -4.19
C VAL A 360 -17.80 7.45 -3.75
N PHE A 361 -16.71 6.70 -3.75
CA PHE A 361 -16.68 5.33 -3.26
C PHE A 361 -16.08 5.30 -1.85
N GLN A 362 -16.92 5.05 -0.86
CA GLN A 362 -16.56 5.18 0.55
C GLN A 362 -16.49 3.83 1.26
N ASN A 363 -15.56 3.72 2.20
CA ASN A 363 -15.60 2.67 3.21
C ASN A 363 -16.58 3.03 4.36
N SER A 364 -16.80 2.10 5.28
CA SER A 364 -17.72 2.28 6.42
C SER A 364 -17.38 3.45 7.37
N LYS A 365 -16.23 4.10 7.20
CA LYS A 365 -15.77 5.25 8.00
C LYS A 365 -15.80 6.56 7.23
N GLY A 366 -16.36 6.58 6.02
CA GLY A 366 -16.39 7.76 5.16
C GLY A 366 -15.09 8.07 4.43
N GLY A 367 -14.04 7.29 4.64
CA GLY A 367 -12.81 7.37 3.85
C GLY A 367 -12.95 6.70 2.48
N PRO A 368 -11.92 6.76 1.61
CA PRO A 368 -11.99 6.15 0.29
C PRO A 368 -12.11 4.63 0.38
N PHE A 369 -12.71 4.03 -0.64
CA PHE A 369 -12.72 2.57 -0.80
C PHE A 369 -11.28 2.05 -0.91
N LEU A 370 -11.01 0.87 -0.35
CA LEU A 370 -9.66 0.33 -0.39
C LEU A 370 -9.42 -0.46 -1.68
N SER A 371 -8.37 -0.13 -2.40
CA SER A 371 -8.04 -0.77 -3.68
C SER A 371 -7.80 -2.29 -3.55
N THR A 372 -7.22 -2.71 -2.43
CA THR A 372 -7.02 -4.14 -2.14
C THR A 372 -8.34 -4.85 -1.85
N HIS A 373 -9.28 -4.21 -1.16
CA HIS A 373 -10.61 -4.78 -0.91
C HIS A 373 -11.37 -4.97 -2.23
N TYR A 374 -11.39 -3.94 -3.09
CA TYR A 374 -11.97 -4.06 -4.43
C TYR A 374 -11.43 -5.25 -5.21
N TRP A 375 -10.11 -5.41 -5.23
CA TRP A 375 -9.48 -6.51 -5.96
C TRP A 375 -9.88 -7.88 -5.40
N HIS A 376 -9.87 -8.06 -4.07
CA HIS A 376 -10.27 -9.30 -3.43
C HIS A 376 -11.73 -9.68 -3.73
N GLU A 377 -12.64 -8.71 -3.64
CA GLU A 377 -14.07 -8.93 -3.94
C GLU A 377 -14.28 -9.29 -5.41
N MET A 378 -13.64 -8.59 -6.34
CA MET A 378 -13.73 -8.90 -7.77
C MET A 378 -13.16 -10.28 -8.11
N VAL A 379 -12.01 -10.65 -7.53
CA VAL A 379 -11.44 -12.00 -7.72
C VAL A 379 -12.36 -13.07 -7.16
N ALA A 380 -12.92 -12.88 -5.98
CA ALA A 380 -13.85 -13.83 -5.37
C ALA A 380 -15.13 -13.99 -6.21
N TRP A 381 -15.68 -12.87 -6.69
CA TRP A 381 -16.86 -12.86 -7.54
C TRP A 381 -16.59 -13.53 -8.89
N CYS A 382 -15.50 -13.18 -9.59
CA CYS A 382 -15.14 -13.83 -10.86
C CYS A 382 -14.96 -15.34 -10.71
N LYS A 383 -14.29 -15.80 -9.64
CA LYS A 383 -14.16 -17.23 -9.33
C LYS A 383 -15.53 -17.91 -9.18
N LYS A 384 -16.45 -17.26 -8.46
CA LYS A 384 -17.81 -17.78 -8.25
C LYS A 384 -18.59 -17.90 -9.57
N GLN A 385 -18.36 -16.97 -10.51
CA GLN A 385 -19.00 -16.98 -11.83
C GLN A 385 -18.28 -17.88 -12.86
N GLY A 386 -17.12 -18.45 -12.52
CA GLY A 386 -16.31 -19.21 -13.47
C GLY A 386 -15.58 -18.34 -14.50
N ILE A 387 -15.56 -17.03 -14.33
CA ILE A 387 -14.95 -16.07 -15.26
C ILE A 387 -13.44 -16.05 -15.07
N ARG A 388 -12.69 -16.13 -16.18
CA ARG A 388 -11.23 -16.03 -16.20
C ARG A 388 -10.75 -15.06 -17.27
N CYS A 389 -9.59 -14.46 -17.05
CA CYS A 389 -8.88 -13.62 -18.00
C CYS A 389 -7.50 -14.24 -18.28
N GLY A 390 -7.42 -15.15 -19.24
CA GLY A 390 -6.20 -15.93 -19.51
C GLY A 390 -5.76 -16.71 -18.26
N ASP A 391 -4.49 -16.58 -17.88
CA ASP A 391 -3.92 -17.23 -16.70
C ASP A 391 -4.37 -16.61 -15.38
N HIS A 392 -5.03 -15.44 -15.42
CA HIS A 392 -5.50 -14.71 -14.25
C HIS A 392 -7.00 -14.84 -14.07
N VAL A 393 -7.47 -14.63 -12.84
CA VAL A 393 -8.91 -14.51 -12.57
C VAL A 393 -9.38 -13.09 -12.87
N PHE A 394 -8.69 -12.09 -12.35
CA PHE A 394 -9.03 -10.68 -12.53
C PHE A 394 -7.81 -9.79 -12.18
N GLN A 395 -7.44 -8.88 -13.09
CA GLN A 395 -6.38 -7.91 -12.89
C GLN A 395 -6.86 -6.51 -13.32
N THR A 396 -6.87 -5.57 -12.39
CA THR A 396 -7.36 -4.20 -12.67
C THR A 396 -6.49 -3.47 -13.70
N HIS A 397 -5.22 -3.84 -13.82
CA HIS A 397 -4.27 -3.20 -14.73
C HIS A 397 -4.47 -3.58 -16.20
N ASP A 398 -5.04 -4.76 -16.44
CA ASP A 398 -5.29 -5.27 -17.78
C ASP A 398 -6.35 -4.46 -18.54
N TYR A 399 -7.31 -3.87 -17.82
CA TYR A 399 -8.27 -2.91 -18.40
C TYR A 399 -7.61 -1.66 -18.94
N ARG A 400 -6.53 -1.22 -18.30
CA ARG A 400 -5.76 -0.08 -18.77
C ARG A 400 -4.98 -0.42 -20.05
N HIS A 401 -4.47 -1.65 -20.16
CA HIS A 401 -3.90 -2.17 -21.41
C HIS A 401 -4.96 -2.21 -22.49
N SER A 402 -6.15 -2.77 -22.22
CA SER A 402 -7.26 -2.83 -23.18
C SER A 402 -7.65 -1.46 -23.71
N VAL A 403 -7.78 -0.45 -22.84
CA VAL A 403 -8.12 0.91 -23.28
C VAL A 403 -7.01 1.53 -24.11
N ALA A 404 -5.72 1.35 -23.72
CA ALA A 404 -4.59 1.85 -24.49
C ALA A 404 -4.55 1.24 -25.90
N THR A 405 -4.68 -0.07 -25.98
CA THR A 405 -4.67 -0.83 -27.24
C THR A 405 -5.88 -0.42 -28.12
N ALA A 406 -7.08 -0.35 -27.56
CA ALA A 406 -8.27 0.06 -28.30
C ALA A 406 -8.22 1.50 -28.83
N LEU A 407 -7.61 2.43 -28.09
CA LEU A 407 -7.39 3.80 -28.57
C LEU A 407 -6.37 3.83 -29.72
N TYR A 408 -5.29 3.06 -29.60
CA TYR A 408 -4.27 2.97 -30.64
C TYR A 408 -4.81 2.34 -31.93
N GLU A 409 -5.57 1.25 -31.84
CA GLU A 409 -6.23 0.60 -32.98
C GLU A 409 -7.22 1.51 -33.71
N ARG A 410 -7.81 2.49 -32.99
CA ARG A 410 -8.69 3.52 -33.57
C ARG A 410 -7.93 4.75 -34.10
N GLY A 411 -6.61 4.68 -34.19
CA GLY A 411 -5.76 5.74 -34.77
C GLY A 411 -5.35 6.86 -33.83
N ALA A 412 -5.57 6.73 -32.52
CA ALA A 412 -5.08 7.71 -31.57
C ALA A 412 -3.53 7.66 -31.51
N SER A 413 -2.89 8.82 -31.52
CA SER A 413 -1.42 8.89 -31.40
C SER A 413 -0.97 8.40 -30.02
N ILE A 414 0.25 7.86 -29.94
CA ILE A 414 0.86 7.44 -28.67
C ILE A 414 0.91 8.60 -27.66
N GLN A 415 1.12 9.82 -28.14
CA GLN A 415 1.11 11.01 -27.31
C GLN A 415 -0.29 11.27 -26.74
N ALA A 416 -1.35 11.21 -27.53
CA ALA A 416 -2.73 11.39 -27.06
C ALA A 416 -3.09 10.31 -26.02
N ILE A 417 -2.70 9.06 -26.26
CA ILE A 417 -2.92 7.94 -25.32
C ILE A 417 -2.12 8.19 -24.03
N ARG A 418 -0.88 8.68 -24.14
CA ARG A 418 -0.04 9.03 -22.98
C ARG A 418 -0.74 10.07 -22.10
N GLU A 419 -1.26 11.14 -22.70
CA GLU A 419 -1.97 12.20 -21.99
C GLU A 419 -3.27 11.68 -21.39
N PHE A 420 -4.07 10.94 -22.17
CA PHE A 420 -5.32 10.33 -21.68
C PHE A 420 -5.08 9.40 -20.50
N LEU A 421 -4.04 8.58 -20.52
CA LEU A 421 -3.70 7.67 -19.41
C LEU A 421 -2.93 8.38 -18.28
N GLY A 422 -2.34 9.56 -18.52
CA GLY A 422 -1.50 10.28 -17.56
C GLY A 422 -0.16 9.57 -17.31
N HIS A 423 0.52 9.18 -18.37
CA HIS A 423 1.86 8.61 -18.29
C HIS A 423 2.93 9.70 -18.39
N LYS A 424 3.96 9.64 -17.54
CA LYS A 424 5.05 10.63 -17.53
C LYS A 424 5.92 10.55 -18.80
N HIS A 425 6.16 9.33 -19.29
CA HIS A 425 7.03 9.07 -20.43
C HIS A 425 6.32 8.21 -21.47
N GLU A 426 6.62 8.43 -22.75
CA GLU A 426 6.03 7.68 -23.85
C GLU A 426 6.35 6.18 -23.79
N ASN A 427 7.55 5.81 -23.36
CA ASN A 427 7.93 4.41 -23.15
C ASN A 427 7.00 3.66 -22.19
N MET A 428 6.39 4.37 -21.23
CA MET A 428 5.35 3.77 -20.38
C MET A 428 4.09 3.43 -21.19
N THR A 429 3.70 4.31 -22.13
CA THR A 429 2.54 4.09 -22.99
C THR A 429 2.77 2.95 -23.96
N ARG A 430 3.94 2.88 -24.57
CA ARG A 430 4.33 1.80 -25.50
C ARG A 430 4.21 0.41 -24.88
N ARG A 431 4.48 0.27 -23.58
CA ARG A 431 4.33 -1.00 -22.85
C ARG A 431 2.86 -1.43 -22.64
N TYR A 432 1.93 -0.52 -22.85
CA TYR A 432 0.49 -0.77 -22.69
C TYR A 432 -0.23 -1.06 -24.01
N ILE A 433 0.46 -0.98 -25.15
CA ILE A 433 -0.14 -1.19 -26.46
C ILE A 433 0.32 -2.55 -26.99
N ASP A 434 -0.60 -3.50 -26.97
CA ASP A 434 -0.32 -4.91 -27.31
C ASP A 434 -0.16 -5.16 -28.81
N CYS A 435 -0.57 -4.21 -29.66
CA CYS A 435 -0.64 -4.39 -31.10
C CYS A 435 0.40 -3.61 -31.91
N ILE A 436 1.38 -2.94 -31.26
CA ILE A 436 2.40 -2.16 -31.97
C ILE A 436 3.13 -3.01 -33.03
N GLN A 437 3.57 -4.23 -32.66
CA GLN A 437 4.29 -5.10 -33.58
C GLN A 437 3.42 -5.46 -34.79
N LYS A 438 2.15 -5.81 -34.56
CA LYS A 438 1.20 -6.12 -35.62
C LYS A 438 1.02 -4.94 -36.60
N HIS A 439 0.93 -3.71 -36.09
CA HIS A 439 0.85 -2.50 -36.92
C HIS A 439 2.14 -2.26 -37.73
N VAL A 440 3.30 -2.49 -37.12
CA VAL A 440 4.60 -2.40 -37.84
C VAL A 440 4.65 -3.43 -38.97
N ASP A 441 4.25 -4.67 -38.72
CA ASP A 441 4.23 -5.74 -39.70
C ASP A 441 3.28 -5.39 -40.86
N MET A 442 2.06 -4.96 -40.56
CA MET A 442 1.11 -4.53 -41.60
C MET A 442 1.60 -3.34 -42.43
N SER A 443 2.15 -2.32 -41.76
CA SER A 443 2.67 -1.12 -42.44
C SER A 443 3.89 -1.44 -43.31
N SER A 444 4.74 -2.34 -42.81
CA SER A 444 5.92 -2.77 -43.61
C SER A 444 5.49 -3.64 -44.79
N GLU A 445 4.51 -4.51 -44.67
CA GLU A 445 3.96 -5.28 -45.78
C GLU A 445 3.37 -4.35 -46.87
N GLN A 446 2.59 -3.34 -46.46
CA GLN A 446 2.04 -2.36 -47.39
C GLN A 446 3.12 -1.57 -48.08
N TYR A 447 4.13 -1.07 -47.35
CA TYR A 447 5.27 -0.40 -47.88
C TYR A 447 6.01 -1.27 -48.91
N TYR A 448 6.28 -2.53 -48.59
CA TYR A 448 6.95 -3.44 -49.52
C TYR A 448 6.09 -3.78 -50.75
N LYS A 449 4.76 -3.83 -50.64
CA LYS A 449 3.86 -3.98 -51.81
C LYS A 449 3.95 -2.78 -52.74
N GLU A 450 3.91 -1.56 -52.19
CA GLU A 450 4.07 -0.30 -52.95
C GLU A 450 5.41 -0.23 -53.62
N GLN A 451 6.52 -0.58 -52.93
CA GLN A 451 7.85 -0.62 -53.52
C GLN A 451 7.94 -1.65 -54.67
N LYS A 452 7.34 -2.82 -54.53
CA LYS A 452 7.29 -3.82 -55.62
C LYS A 452 6.52 -3.30 -56.83
N SER A 453 5.42 -2.57 -56.63
CA SER A 453 4.65 -1.94 -57.68
C SER A 453 5.52 -0.92 -58.47
N LEU A 454 6.18 -0.01 -57.75
CA LEU A 454 7.08 0.99 -58.36
C LEU A 454 8.24 0.37 -59.15
N VAL A 455 8.85 -0.71 -58.63
CA VAL A 455 9.89 -1.45 -59.34
C VAL A 455 9.36 -2.16 -60.59
N SER A 456 8.13 -2.66 -60.55
CA SER A 456 7.51 -3.29 -61.73
C SER A 456 7.13 -2.29 -62.79
N GLU A 457 6.67 -1.09 -62.45
CA GLU A 457 6.42 0.02 -63.37
C GLU A 457 7.71 0.53 -64.02
N TRP A 458 8.78 0.68 -63.24
CA TRP A 458 10.08 1.06 -63.76
C TRP A 458 10.64 0.02 -64.79
N ARG A 459 10.54 -1.27 -64.50
CA ARG A 459 10.92 -2.35 -65.44
C ARG A 459 10.05 -2.43 -66.69
N GLY A 460 8.80 -1.93 -66.60
CA GLY A 460 7.88 -1.86 -67.73
C GLY A 460 8.20 -0.70 -68.70
N SER A 461 8.74 0.41 -68.21
CA SER A 461 9.12 1.56 -69.01
C SER A 461 10.38 1.38 -69.82
N ASP A 462 11.28 0.44 -69.46
CA ASP A 462 12.50 0.11 -70.21
C ASP A 462 12.23 -0.83 -71.41
N LYS A 463 11.06 -1.34 -71.64
CA LYS A 463 10.68 -2.20 -72.76
C LYS A 463 10.02 -1.44 -73.91
N GLY A 464 9.91 -0.15 -73.89
CA GLY A 464 9.23 0.69 -74.89
C GLY A 464 10.16 1.57 -75.71
N GLY A 465 11.43 1.27 -75.76
CA GLY A 465 12.40 2.00 -76.58
C GLY A 465 13.14 1.08 -77.58
N ASN A 466 12.49 0.80 -78.73
CA ASN A 466 13.12 0.37 -79.97
C ASN A 466 12.34 1.01 -81.08
#